data_754023903287d12c24fc30c28b84a6e3
#
_entry.id   754023903287d12c24fc30c28b84a6e3
#
_cell.length_a   1.000
_cell.length_b   1.000
_cell.length_c   1.000
_cell.angle_alpha   90.00
_cell.angle_beta   90.00
_cell.angle_gamma   90.00
#
_symmetry.space_group_name_H-M   'P 1'
#
loop_
_entity.id
_entity.type
_entity.pdbx_description
1 polymer ?
#
loop_
_entity_poly.entity_id
_entity_poly.type
_entity_poly.pdbx_seq_one_letter_code
_entity_poly.pdbx_strand_id
1 'polypeptide(L)'
;MKKEELLDKLRRNTTQQFDMPTKPVQGIVYTDVVKEFIGMSKTVGSKVIEVKKGDNLNVVIRKACPNAKIFASNVEGIEADLNPDTIASAADLNGTDVGIVQGEVGVAENGCIWIPQTMKERAVCFISEELVILLSKSNVVNNMHEAYKRIK
;
A
#
# COMPACT_ATOMS: atom_id res chain seq x y z
N MET A 1 30.35 -21.23 11.95
CA MET A 1 29.73 -22.09 10.90
C MET A 1 29.82 -21.35 9.57
N LYS A 2 30.41 -21.94 8.55
CA LYS A 2 30.49 -21.33 7.22
C LYS A 2 29.13 -21.40 6.52
N LYS A 3 28.84 -20.47 5.61
CA LYS A 3 27.56 -20.40 4.86
C LYS A 3 27.21 -21.75 4.20
N GLU A 4 28.20 -22.39 3.61
CA GLU A 4 28.03 -23.68 2.92
C GLU A 4 27.63 -24.82 3.87
N GLU A 5 28.26 -24.89 5.05
CA GLU A 5 27.88 -25.88 6.09
C GLU A 5 26.44 -25.70 6.57
N LEU A 6 25.98 -24.44 6.68
CA LEU A 6 24.59 -24.15 7.03
C LEU A 6 23.63 -24.58 5.94
N LEU A 7 23.94 -24.28 4.69
CA LEU A 7 23.11 -24.65 3.55
C LEU A 7 23.03 -26.17 3.38
N ASP A 8 24.14 -26.87 3.57
CA ASP A 8 24.15 -28.35 3.50
C ASP A 8 23.35 -28.98 4.66
N LYS A 9 23.43 -28.40 5.86
CA LYS A 9 22.63 -28.86 6.99
C LYS A 9 21.14 -28.65 6.74
N LEU A 10 20.74 -27.50 6.15
CA LEU A 10 19.35 -27.24 5.79
C LEU A 10 18.84 -28.20 4.70
N ARG A 11 19.67 -28.48 3.66
CA ARG A 11 19.33 -29.45 2.61
C ARG A 11 19.14 -30.86 3.15
N ARG A 12 20.00 -31.30 4.08
CA ARG A 12 19.87 -32.64 4.72
C ARG A 12 18.64 -32.78 5.59
N ASN A 13 18.09 -31.66 6.11
CA ASN A 13 16.85 -31.67 6.90
C ASN A 13 15.58 -31.74 6.04
N THR A 14 15.71 -31.56 4.70
CA THR A 14 14.57 -31.71 3.78
C THR A 14 14.43 -33.19 3.41
N THR A 15 13.65 -33.92 4.19
CA THR A 15 13.48 -35.37 4.03
C THR A 15 12.41 -35.76 3.02
N GLN A 16 11.49 -34.86 2.70
CA GLN A 16 10.44 -35.05 1.70
C GLN A 16 10.36 -33.87 0.74
N GLN A 17 10.26 -34.17 -0.55
CA GLN A 17 9.93 -33.21 -1.59
C GLN A 17 8.47 -33.43 -2.00
N PHE A 18 7.72 -32.33 -2.04
CA PHE A 18 6.34 -32.34 -2.50
C PHE A 18 6.26 -31.56 -3.81
N ASP A 19 5.52 -32.11 -4.75
CA ASP A 19 5.25 -31.40 -5.99
C ASP A 19 4.40 -30.15 -5.72
N MET A 20 4.58 -29.12 -6.58
CA MET A 20 3.73 -27.94 -6.54
C MET A 20 2.27 -28.34 -6.72
N PRO A 21 1.34 -27.75 -5.94
CA PRO A 21 -0.08 -27.98 -6.13
C PRO A 21 -0.51 -27.69 -7.57
N THR A 22 -1.12 -28.65 -8.22
CA THR A 22 -1.60 -28.51 -9.61
C THR A 22 -2.95 -27.80 -9.71
N LYS A 23 -3.72 -27.81 -8.60
CA LYS A 23 -5.01 -27.13 -8.56
C LYS A 23 -4.82 -25.71 -8.05
N PRO A 24 -5.31 -24.69 -8.78
CA PRO A 24 -5.28 -23.32 -8.29
C PRO A 24 -6.13 -23.22 -7.02
N VAL A 25 -5.60 -22.57 -6.00
CA VAL A 25 -6.37 -22.24 -4.79
C VAL A 25 -7.41 -21.20 -5.19
N GLN A 26 -8.68 -21.49 -4.88
CA GLN A 26 -9.74 -20.53 -5.06
C GLN A 26 -9.74 -19.56 -3.89
N GLY A 27 -9.56 -18.27 -4.18
CA GLY A 27 -9.64 -17.20 -3.19
C GLY A 27 -11.11 -16.87 -2.83
N ILE A 28 -11.29 -16.18 -1.72
CA ILE A 28 -12.59 -15.67 -1.30
C ILE A 28 -13.11 -14.66 -2.34
N VAL A 29 -14.41 -14.70 -2.60
CA VAL A 29 -15.10 -13.74 -3.47
C VAL A 29 -16.25 -13.11 -2.68
N TYR A 30 -16.31 -11.79 -2.65
CA TYR A 30 -17.31 -11.02 -1.92
C TYR A 30 -18.40 -10.49 -2.85
N THR A 31 -19.62 -10.41 -2.36
CA THR A 31 -20.76 -9.83 -3.11
C THR A 31 -20.58 -8.33 -3.35
N ASP A 32 -20.01 -7.63 -2.36
CA ASP A 32 -19.68 -6.21 -2.44
C ASP A 32 -18.22 -6.03 -1.97
N VAL A 33 -17.31 -6.11 -2.92
CA VAL A 33 -15.87 -6.07 -2.68
C VAL A 33 -15.41 -4.74 -2.08
N VAL A 34 -16.05 -3.62 -2.45
CA VAL A 34 -15.68 -2.29 -1.94
C VAL A 34 -16.12 -2.13 -0.49
N LYS A 35 -17.33 -2.58 -0.16
CA LYS A 35 -17.85 -2.54 1.22
C LYS A 35 -16.97 -3.40 2.14
N GLU A 36 -16.58 -4.59 1.68
CA GLU A 36 -15.70 -5.48 2.44
C GLU A 36 -14.33 -4.85 2.67
N PHE A 37 -13.72 -4.29 1.61
CA PHE A 37 -12.46 -3.57 1.71
C PHE A 37 -12.51 -2.43 2.74
N ILE A 38 -13.58 -1.62 2.73
CA ILE A 38 -13.78 -0.53 3.69
C ILE A 38 -13.89 -1.09 5.12
N GLY A 39 -14.66 -2.17 5.30
CA GLY A 39 -14.80 -2.85 6.59
C GLY A 39 -13.47 -3.37 7.12
N MET A 40 -12.74 -4.09 6.29
CA MET A 40 -11.44 -4.66 6.65
C MET A 40 -10.41 -3.56 6.94
N SER A 41 -10.35 -2.51 6.11
CA SER A 41 -9.45 -1.36 6.33
C SER A 41 -9.70 -0.69 7.69
N LYS A 42 -10.96 -0.53 8.09
CA LYS A 42 -11.31 -0.01 9.43
C LYS A 42 -10.89 -0.97 10.55
N THR A 43 -11.05 -2.27 10.34
CA THR A 43 -10.67 -3.30 11.32
C THR A 43 -9.16 -3.27 11.61
N VAL A 44 -8.33 -3.02 10.59
CA VAL A 44 -6.89 -2.88 10.75
C VAL A 44 -6.45 -1.46 11.18
N GLY A 45 -7.40 -0.61 11.59
CA GLY A 45 -7.12 0.69 12.20
C GLY A 45 -7.03 1.87 11.22
N SER A 46 -7.35 1.68 9.93
CA SER A 46 -7.32 2.77 8.96
C SER A 46 -8.59 3.62 9.00
N LYS A 47 -8.45 4.93 8.80
CA LYS A 47 -9.56 5.84 8.56
C LYS A 47 -9.89 5.86 7.07
N VAL A 48 -11.08 5.45 6.70
CA VAL A 48 -11.52 5.44 5.30
C VAL A 48 -12.47 6.60 5.03
N ILE A 49 -12.16 7.39 4.00
CA ILE A 49 -12.97 8.52 3.52
C ILE A 49 -13.34 8.26 2.07
N GLU A 50 -14.63 8.17 1.80
CA GLU A 50 -15.15 8.03 0.45
C GLU A 50 -15.34 9.41 -0.18
N VAL A 51 -14.71 9.61 -1.34
CA VAL A 51 -14.77 10.86 -2.12
C VAL A 51 -15.63 10.67 -3.36
N LYS A 52 -16.40 11.68 -3.72
CA LYS A 52 -17.22 11.69 -4.94
C LYS A 52 -16.45 12.29 -6.10
N LYS A 53 -16.86 11.95 -7.31
CA LYS A 53 -16.32 12.58 -8.53
C LYS A 53 -16.62 14.09 -8.48
N GLY A 54 -15.56 14.91 -8.55
CA GLY A 54 -15.64 16.37 -8.51
C GLY A 54 -15.31 16.99 -7.15
N ASP A 55 -15.16 16.20 -6.09
CA ASP A 55 -14.66 16.70 -4.80
C ASP A 55 -13.19 17.13 -4.97
N ASN A 56 -12.82 18.22 -4.30
CA ASN A 56 -11.45 18.68 -4.26
C ASN A 56 -10.66 17.85 -3.22
N LEU A 57 -9.76 17.00 -3.70
CA LEU A 57 -8.95 16.11 -2.85
C LEU A 57 -8.10 16.88 -1.83
N ASN A 58 -7.54 18.02 -2.21
CA ASN A 58 -6.72 18.85 -1.30
C ASN A 58 -7.54 19.32 -0.10
N VAL A 59 -8.79 19.72 -0.32
CA VAL A 59 -9.71 20.12 0.75
C VAL A 59 -10.06 18.96 1.64
N VAL A 60 -10.33 17.78 1.07
CA VAL A 60 -10.66 16.56 1.84
C VAL A 60 -9.48 16.13 2.70
N ILE A 61 -8.27 16.10 2.14
CA ILE A 61 -7.06 15.70 2.87
C ILE A 61 -6.78 16.67 4.02
N ARG A 62 -6.80 17.99 3.77
CA ARG A 62 -6.55 18.97 4.82
C ARG A 62 -7.60 18.92 5.95
N LYS A 63 -8.85 18.59 5.63
CA LYS A 63 -9.89 18.34 6.66
C LYS A 63 -9.65 17.05 7.44
N ALA A 64 -9.08 16.04 6.80
CA ALA A 64 -8.78 14.75 7.45
C ALA A 64 -7.61 14.86 8.43
N CYS A 65 -6.61 15.72 8.12
CA CYS A 65 -5.37 15.95 8.87
C CYS A 65 -5.26 17.44 9.28
N PRO A 66 -6.12 17.95 10.17
CA PRO A 66 -6.25 19.40 10.41
C PRO A 66 -5.05 20.03 11.13
N ASN A 67 -4.23 19.24 11.80
CA ASN A 67 -3.06 19.71 12.54
C ASN A 67 -1.76 19.64 11.72
N ALA A 68 -1.80 18.97 10.56
CA ALA A 68 -0.64 18.80 9.70
C ALA A 68 -0.23 20.13 9.05
N LYS A 69 1.07 20.37 8.99
CA LYS A 69 1.69 21.56 8.41
C LYS A 69 2.48 21.23 7.16
N ILE A 70 3.23 20.13 7.18
CA ILE A 70 4.14 19.71 6.12
C ILE A 70 3.58 18.49 5.42
N PHE A 71 3.25 18.63 4.15
CA PHE A 71 2.72 17.60 3.28
C PHE A 71 3.76 17.18 2.25
N ALA A 72 3.90 15.88 2.00
CA ALA A 72 4.78 15.35 0.96
C ALA A 72 4.00 14.48 -0.02
N SER A 73 4.11 14.76 -1.32
CA SER A 73 3.45 13.98 -2.38
C SER A 73 4.14 14.16 -3.72
N ASN A 74 4.09 13.10 -4.55
CA ASN A 74 4.40 13.17 -5.98
C ASN A 74 3.14 12.98 -6.85
N VAL A 75 1.97 12.91 -6.24
CA VAL A 75 0.71 12.69 -6.96
C VAL A 75 0.27 13.97 -7.67
N GLU A 76 0.02 13.88 -8.97
CA GLU A 76 -0.44 15.00 -9.78
C GLU A 76 -1.76 15.59 -9.24
N GLY A 77 -1.82 16.93 -9.17
CA GLY A 77 -2.98 17.66 -8.65
C GLY A 77 -3.09 17.71 -7.13
N ILE A 78 -2.17 17.11 -6.39
CA ILE A 78 -2.08 17.23 -4.94
C ILE A 78 -1.09 18.35 -4.58
N GLU A 79 -1.56 19.29 -3.75
CA GLU A 79 -0.74 20.36 -3.20
C GLU A 79 0.10 19.83 -2.03
N ALA A 80 1.42 19.86 -2.18
CA ALA A 80 2.37 19.41 -1.17
C ALA A 80 3.57 20.35 -1.08
N ASP A 81 4.18 20.39 0.11
CA ASP A 81 5.36 21.22 0.39
C ASP A 81 6.64 20.54 -0.11
N LEU A 82 6.66 19.19 -0.08
CA LEU A 82 7.78 18.36 -0.49
C LEU A 82 7.35 17.39 -1.60
N ASN A 83 8.24 17.18 -2.57
CA ASN A 83 8.02 16.17 -3.61
C ASN A 83 9.10 15.08 -3.51
N PRO A 84 8.71 13.83 -3.18
CA PRO A 84 9.64 12.71 -3.05
C PRO A 84 10.50 12.42 -4.30
N ASP A 85 10.08 12.88 -5.48
CA ASP A 85 10.82 12.65 -6.73
C ASP A 85 11.90 13.70 -6.99
N THR A 86 11.82 14.88 -6.34
CA THR A 86 12.73 16.01 -6.59
C THR A 86 13.72 16.29 -5.48
N ILE A 87 13.53 15.74 -4.29
CA ILE A 87 14.45 15.91 -3.15
C ILE A 87 15.81 15.25 -3.41
N ALA A 88 16.85 15.74 -2.75
CA ALA A 88 18.20 15.21 -2.90
C ALA A 88 18.42 13.92 -2.11
N SER A 89 17.82 13.81 -0.92
CA SER A 89 18.00 12.71 0.03
C SER A 89 16.70 12.37 0.75
N ALA A 90 16.54 11.11 1.17
CA ALA A 90 15.45 10.69 2.03
C ALA A 90 15.37 11.48 3.35
N ALA A 91 16.52 11.98 3.84
CA ALA A 91 16.57 12.80 5.05
C ALA A 91 15.83 14.15 4.91
N ASP A 92 15.63 14.63 3.68
CA ASP A 92 14.90 15.87 3.41
C ASP A 92 13.39 15.73 3.71
N LEU A 93 12.90 14.49 3.85
CA LEU A 93 11.53 14.20 4.26
C LEU A 93 11.33 14.20 5.79
N ASN A 94 12.38 14.38 6.58
CA ASN A 94 12.24 14.47 8.03
C ASN A 94 11.32 15.63 8.43
N GLY A 95 10.40 15.35 9.34
CA GLY A 95 9.40 16.32 9.79
C GLY A 95 8.18 16.42 8.88
N THR A 96 8.00 15.50 7.93
CA THR A 96 6.76 15.39 7.15
C THR A 96 5.63 14.91 8.06
N ASP A 97 4.59 15.71 8.20
CA ASP A 97 3.40 15.32 8.97
C ASP A 97 2.55 14.32 8.17
N VAL A 98 2.32 14.59 6.88
CA VAL A 98 1.45 13.76 6.03
C VAL A 98 2.14 13.41 4.73
N GLY A 99 2.33 12.12 4.48
CA GLY A 99 2.68 11.58 3.17
C GLY A 99 1.42 11.23 2.38
N ILE A 100 1.34 11.65 1.12
CA ILE A 100 0.19 11.34 0.25
C ILE A 100 0.72 10.59 -0.96
N VAL A 101 0.20 9.38 -1.16
CA VAL A 101 0.66 8.47 -2.21
C VAL A 101 -0.50 7.85 -2.98
N GLN A 102 -0.23 7.43 -4.22
CA GLN A 102 -1.20 6.71 -5.04
C GLN A 102 -1.12 5.21 -4.78
N GLY A 103 -2.24 4.61 -4.36
CA GLY A 103 -2.41 3.16 -4.34
C GLY A 103 -2.91 2.65 -5.68
N GLU A 104 -2.40 1.50 -6.11
CA GLU A 104 -2.77 0.89 -7.40
C GLU A 104 -3.82 -0.20 -7.25
N VAL A 105 -3.68 -1.09 -6.27
CA VAL A 105 -4.60 -2.20 -6.02
C VAL A 105 -4.93 -2.29 -4.54
N GLY A 106 -6.21 -2.34 -4.20
CA GLY A 106 -6.71 -2.62 -2.85
C GLY A 106 -7.26 -4.05 -2.76
N VAL A 107 -7.01 -4.73 -1.64
CA VAL A 107 -7.41 -6.13 -1.42
C VAL A 107 -8.43 -6.21 -0.29
N ALA A 108 -9.64 -6.66 -0.60
CA ALA A 108 -10.74 -6.72 0.36
C ALA A 108 -10.50 -7.77 1.47
N GLU A 109 -9.85 -8.87 1.14
CA GLU A 109 -9.55 -9.97 2.05
C GLU A 109 -8.80 -9.54 3.33
N ASN A 110 -7.91 -8.57 3.21
CA ASN A 110 -7.01 -8.17 4.30
C ASN A 110 -6.80 -6.65 4.46
N GLY A 111 -7.46 -5.83 3.63
CA GLY A 111 -7.33 -4.38 3.67
C GLY A 111 -6.00 -3.82 3.15
N CYS A 112 -5.13 -4.66 2.56
CA CYS A 112 -3.86 -4.22 1.99
C CYS A 112 -4.07 -3.34 0.76
N ILE A 113 -3.15 -2.39 0.56
CA ILE A 113 -3.08 -1.58 -0.65
C ILE A 113 -1.67 -1.71 -1.24
N TRP A 114 -1.60 -2.09 -2.51
CA TRP A 114 -0.36 -2.08 -3.24
C TRP A 114 -0.03 -0.65 -3.69
N ILE A 115 1.15 -0.18 -3.27
CA ILE A 115 1.72 1.11 -3.70
C ILE A 115 2.82 0.80 -4.72
N PRO A 116 2.73 1.28 -5.97
CA PRO A 116 3.72 0.99 -7.00
C PRO A 116 5.07 1.64 -6.67
N GLN A 117 6.15 1.02 -7.16
CA GLN A 117 7.51 1.47 -6.87
C GLN A 117 7.99 2.50 -7.92
N THR A 118 7.13 3.44 -8.31
CA THR A 118 7.42 4.45 -9.32
C THR A 118 8.06 5.72 -8.76
N MET A 119 7.93 5.92 -7.46
CA MET A 119 8.42 7.09 -6.72
C MET A 119 9.93 6.92 -6.42
N LYS A 120 10.72 7.99 -6.59
CA LYS A 120 12.17 7.99 -6.33
C LYS A 120 12.47 7.74 -4.85
N GLU A 121 11.86 8.52 -3.95
CA GLU A 121 12.06 8.38 -2.51
C GLU A 121 10.83 7.79 -1.81
N ARG A 122 10.84 6.47 -1.68
CA ARG A 122 9.77 5.73 -1.01
C ARG A 122 9.76 5.88 0.51
N ALA A 123 10.77 6.53 1.07
CA ALA A 123 10.86 6.83 2.50
C ALA A 123 9.63 7.60 2.99
N VAL A 124 8.96 8.39 2.14
CA VAL A 124 7.73 9.11 2.48
C VAL A 124 6.63 8.20 3.05
N CYS A 125 6.56 6.94 2.61
CA CYS A 125 5.58 5.96 3.11
C CYS A 125 5.83 5.54 4.57
N PHE A 126 7.01 5.80 5.11
CA PHE A 126 7.44 5.30 6.42
C PHE A 126 7.87 6.41 7.38
N ILE A 127 8.31 7.55 6.86
CA ILE A 127 8.83 8.66 7.65
C ILE A 127 7.75 9.65 8.08
N SER A 128 6.65 9.72 7.33
CA SER A 128 5.50 10.59 7.63
C SER A 128 4.77 10.10 8.87
N GLU A 129 4.27 11.02 9.69
CA GLU A 129 3.47 10.69 10.87
C GLU A 129 2.12 10.07 10.48
N GLU A 130 1.49 10.59 9.41
CA GLU A 130 0.28 10.03 8.81
C GLU A 130 0.52 9.72 7.34
N LEU A 131 -0.04 8.60 6.86
CA LEU A 131 0.01 8.22 5.45
C LEU A 131 -1.40 8.23 4.85
N VAL A 132 -1.61 9.05 3.84
CA VAL A 132 -2.83 9.10 3.03
C VAL A 132 -2.61 8.35 1.74
N ILE A 133 -3.41 7.32 1.50
CA ILE A 133 -3.35 6.52 0.27
C ILE A 133 -4.59 6.79 -0.57
N LEU A 134 -4.39 7.33 -1.77
CA LEU A 134 -5.46 7.56 -2.74
C LEU A 134 -5.69 6.29 -3.54
N LEU A 135 -6.91 5.72 -3.47
CA LEU A 135 -7.25 4.48 -4.16
C LEU A 135 -8.55 4.62 -4.93
N SER A 136 -8.55 4.23 -6.20
CA SER A 136 -9.78 4.11 -6.98
C SER A 136 -10.61 2.90 -6.54
N LYS A 137 -11.93 3.08 -6.36
CA LYS A 137 -12.84 1.96 -6.05
C LYS A 137 -12.82 0.85 -7.10
N SER A 138 -12.56 1.18 -8.37
CA SER A 138 -12.44 0.21 -9.46
C SER A 138 -11.21 -0.70 -9.34
N ASN A 139 -10.25 -0.31 -8.50
CA ASN A 139 -9.00 -1.03 -8.31
C ASN A 139 -9.03 -1.95 -7.08
N VAL A 140 -10.18 -2.07 -6.42
CA VAL A 140 -10.34 -3.02 -5.32
C VAL A 140 -10.64 -4.41 -5.89
N VAL A 141 -9.93 -5.40 -5.37
CA VAL A 141 -10.08 -6.83 -5.73
C VAL A 141 -10.46 -7.65 -4.51
N ASN A 142 -10.99 -8.86 -4.75
CA ASN A 142 -11.47 -9.71 -3.66
C ASN A 142 -10.34 -10.22 -2.74
N ASN A 143 -9.26 -10.73 -3.33
CA ASN A 143 -8.23 -11.49 -2.64
C ASN A 143 -6.85 -11.27 -3.24
N MET A 144 -5.82 -11.78 -2.55
CA MET A 144 -4.43 -11.65 -2.98
C MET A 144 -4.13 -12.33 -4.32
N HIS A 145 -4.85 -13.41 -4.68
CA HIS A 145 -4.63 -14.08 -5.98
C HIS A 145 -5.04 -13.17 -7.16
N GLU A 146 -6.11 -12.39 -6.99
CA GLU A 146 -6.52 -11.39 -7.98
C GLU A 146 -5.54 -10.21 -8.03
N ALA A 147 -5.04 -9.78 -6.88
CA ALA A 147 -4.06 -8.70 -6.79
C ALA A 147 -2.77 -9.06 -7.54
N TYR A 148 -2.19 -10.23 -7.29
CA TYR A 148 -0.97 -10.68 -7.99
C TYR A 148 -1.10 -10.76 -9.51
N LYS A 149 -2.31 -10.93 -10.05
CA LYS A 149 -2.53 -10.89 -11.50
C LYS A 149 -2.47 -9.47 -12.09
N ARG A 150 -2.69 -8.45 -11.25
CA ARG A 150 -2.66 -7.03 -11.65
C ARG A 150 -1.29 -6.37 -11.44
N ILE A 151 -0.55 -6.83 -10.43
CA ILE A 151 0.80 -6.34 -10.12
C ILE A 151 1.78 -6.94 -11.15
N LYS A 152 2.46 -6.07 -11.89
CA LYS A 152 3.46 -6.44 -12.90
C LYS A 152 4.87 -6.14 -12.40
#